data_eec5aaa806ffe10d8943f7f9df09a78c
#
_entry.id   eec5aaa806ffe10d8943f7f9df09a78c
#
_cell.length_a   1.000
_cell.length_b   1.000
_cell.length_c   1.000
_cell.angle_alpha   90.00
_cell.angle_beta   90.00
_cell.angle_gamma   90.00
#
_symmetry.space_group_name_H-M   'P 1'
#
loop_
_entity.id
_entity.type
_entity.pdbx_description
1 polymer ?
#
loop_
_entity_poly.entity_id
_entity_poly.type
_entity_poly.pdbx_seq_one_letter_code
_entity_poly.pdbx_strand_id
1 'polypeptide(L)'
;VRALLSVSDKRGIVDFARQLVELRWEIVSTGGTAEALRRESIPVIPIDQVTGFPEMMDGRVKTLHPKVHGGLLGRRDNAHDMAAMQQHGITPIDLVAVNLYPFRETVAKPNTTFEQAIEQIDIGGPSMLRSAAKNHTDVIVIVDPDDYASVIEDLKVGDVGADKRRALATKVFAHTSAYDAAILAYLSRSQDALPATNVQILHQRQSLRYGENPHQRAALYVTDEPGIRDMYQLHGKELSFNNLLDVDAAMMAVAPWQSKDARAACVIIKHTTPCGIALGRNAADAYARALATDRTSAFGSVIAFNTVVDRTAAEAMRDLFVEVVVAPRVDADALVVFKEKKNLRVVELPKSSDEPTLDFKRVRGGFLAQDRFRYGDVADESKWRVATTRRPTDAQWNDLRFAWAAVGSIKSNAIVLVRDEAAIGIGAGQMSRVDSSFLAVHKARQQGHETRGAVLASDAFFPFPDGVEEAAAAGVTAIIQPGGSVKDPEVIAAADQHDLAMILTGMRQFRH
;
A
#
# COMPACT_ATOMS: atom_id res chain seq x y z
N VAL A 1 10.68 -43.31 9.19
CA VAL A 1 10.52 -41.96 8.67
C VAL A 1 10.06 -41.05 9.81
N ARG A 2 10.64 -39.88 9.95
CA ARG A 2 10.44 -39.02 11.12
C ARG A 2 10.06 -37.60 10.72
N ALA A 3 9.00 -37.05 11.34
CA ALA A 3 8.60 -35.67 11.21
C ALA A 3 8.84 -34.89 12.51
N LEU A 4 9.36 -33.68 12.41
CA LEU A 4 9.48 -32.73 13.51
C LEU A 4 8.47 -31.63 13.35
N LEU A 5 7.54 -31.53 14.30
CA LEU A 5 6.43 -30.56 14.28
C LEU A 5 6.60 -29.58 15.45
N SER A 6 6.77 -28.29 15.13
CA SER A 6 6.92 -27.22 16.13
C SER A 6 6.33 -25.93 15.59
N VAL A 7 5.05 -25.70 15.83
CA VAL A 7 4.29 -24.59 15.24
C VAL A 7 3.74 -23.65 16.30
N SER A 8 3.76 -22.36 16.02
CA SER A 8 3.07 -21.32 16.78
C SER A 8 1.59 -21.27 16.36
N ASP A 9 1.32 -21.13 15.06
CA ASP A 9 -0.01 -21.28 14.47
C ASP A 9 -0.38 -22.77 14.37
N LYS A 10 -1.38 -23.16 15.12
CA LYS A 10 -1.81 -24.57 15.25
C LYS A 10 -2.92 -24.98 14.29
N ARG A 11 -3.27 -24.15 13.31
CA ARG A 11 -4.28 -24.49 12.30
C ARG A 11 -3.88 -25.78 11.56
N GLY A 12 -4.78 -26.76 11.56
CA GLY A 12 -4.61 -28.01 10.83
C GLY A 12 -3.50 -28.96 11.30
N ILE A 13 -2.69 -28.59 12.33
CA ILE A 13 -1.53 -29.40 12.75
C ILE A 13 -1.93 -30.76 13.31
N VAL A 14 -3.07 -30.85 14.00
CA VAL A 14 -3.58 -32.10 14.57
C VAL A 14 -3.95 -33.08 13.47
N ASP A 15 -4.73 -32.65 12.48
CA ASP A 15 -5.13 -33.50 11.34
C ASP A 15 -3.96 -33.89 10.47
N PHE A 16 -3.01 -32.97 10.30
CA PHE A 16 -1.75 -33.24 9.61
C PHE A 16 -0.94 -34.33 10.31
N ALA A 17 -0.74 -34.20 11.63
CA ALA A 17 -0.02 -35.17 12.42
C ALA A 17 -0.73 -36.55 12.45
N ARG A 18 -2.06 -36.58 12.56
CA ARG A 18 -2.85 -37.81 12.49
C ARG A 18 -2.62 -38.58 11.19
N GLN A 19 -2.69 -37.86 10.06
CA GLN A 19 -2.45 -38.49 8.74
C GLN A 19 -1.00 -38.96 8.59
N LEU A 20 0.00 -38.23 9.13
CA LEU A 20 1.38 -38.72 9.16
C LEU A 20 1.53 -40.02 9.97
N VAL A 21 0.86 -40.14 11.12
CA VAL A 21 0.86 -41.38 11.94
C VAL A 21 0.19 -42.53 11.17
N GLU A 22 -0.91 -42.28 10.47
CA GLU A 22 -1.55 -43.28 9.59
C GLU A 22 -0.61 -43.77 8.49
N LEU A 23 0.26 -42.88 7.99
CA LEU A 23 1.34 -43.20 7.06
C LEU A 23 2.60 -43.79 7.73
N ARG A 24 2.52 -44.15 9.01
CA ARG A 24 3.58 -44.73 9.85
C ARG A 24 4.79 -43.82 10.07
N TRP A 25 4.59 -42.51 10.12
CA TRP A 25 5.62 -41.58 10.52
C TRP A 25 5.71 -41.43 12.02
N GLU A 26 6.94 -41.38 12.57
CA GLU A 26 7.18 -40.96 13.95
C GLU A 26 7.07 -39.44 14.04
N ILE A 27 6.39 -38.96 15.06
CA ILE A 27 6.25 -37.53 15.33
C ILE A 27 7.14 -37.11 16.48
N VAL A 28 8.08 -36.23 16.20
CA VAL A 28 8.85 -35.49 17.21
C VAL A 28 8.26 -34.10 17.37
N SER A 29 8.11 -33.61 18.59
CA SER A 29 7.53 -32.28 18.80
C SER A 29 8.03 -31.61 20.07
N THR A 30 7.78 -30.28 20.16
CA THR A 30 8.23 -29.44 21.26
C THR A 30 7.07 -28.70 21.93
N GLY A 31 7.21 -28.38 23.20
CA GLY A 31 6.37 -27.48 23.98
C GLY A 31 4.87 -27.61 23.69
N GLY A 32 4.23 -26.45 23.41
CA GLY A 32 2.77 -26.40 23.23
C GLY A 32 2.25 -27.13 21.98
N THR A 33 3.09 -27.44 20.98
CA THR A 33 2.67 -28.31 19.87
C THR A 33 2.58 -29.75 20.32
N ALA A 34 3.56 -30.26 21.06
CA ALA A 34 3.54 -31.60 21.64
C ALA A 34 2.33 -31.80 22.56
N GLU A 35 1.99 -30.79 23.36
CA GLU A 35 0.82 -30.79 24.24
C GLU A 35 -0.50 -30.87 23.46
N ALA A 36 -0.63 -30.06 22.41
CA ALA A 36 -1.82 -30.08 21.56
C ALA A 36 -2.03 -31.45 20.90
N LEU A 37 -0.97 -32.05 20.38
CA LEU A 37 -1.03 -33.39 19.77
C LEU A 37 -1.36 -34.50 20.78
N ARG A 38 -0.79 -34.46 21.98
CA ARG A 38 -1.08 -35.46 23.04
C ARG A 38 -2.52 -35.40 23.53
N ARG A 39 -3.12 -34.19 23.63
CA ARG A 39 -4.53 -34.01 24.00
C ARG A 39 -5.47 -34.73 23.03
N GLU A 40 -5.07 -34.83 21.77
CA GLU A 40 -5.80 -35.54 20.71
C GLU A 40 -5.34 -37.00 20.54
N SER A 41 -4.63 -37.54 21.54
CA SER A 41 -4.11 -38.93 21.59
C SER A 41 -3.18 -39.29 20.42
N ILE A 42 -2.48 -38.35 19.84
CA ILE A 42 -1.48 -38.57 18.82
C ILE A 42 -0.16 -38.93 19.50
N PRO A 43 0.50 -40.07 19.12
CA PRO A 43 1.79 -40.43 19.68
C PRO A 43 2.87 -39.40 19.33
N VAL A 44 3.58 -38.87 20.37
CA VAL A 44 4.59 -37.83 20.18
C VAL A 44 5.83 -38.18 20.99
N ILE A 45 6.97 -38.18 20.35
CA ILE A 45 8.29 -38.25 20.96
C ILE A 45 8.69 -36.84 21.37
N PRO A 46 8.89 -36.54 22.66
CA PRO A 46 9.39 -35.24 23.09
C PRO A 46 10.81 -34.97 22.57
N ILE A 47 11.10 -33.72 22.25
CA ILE A 47 12.43 -33.36 21.70
C ILE A 47 13.60 -33.65 22.63
N ASP A 48 13.41 -33.56 23.93
CA ASP A 48 14.40 -33.91 24.98
C ASP A 48 14.80 -35.37 24.96
N GLN A 49 13.91 -36.28 24.59
CA GLN A 49 14.26 -37.68 24.36
C GLN A 49 15.17 -37.87 23.13
N VAL A 50 14.98 -37.02 22.08
CA VAL A 50 15.84 -37.09 20.89
C VAL A 50 17.23 -36.49 21.19
N THR A 51 17.25 -35.35 21.85
CA THR A 51 18.51 -34.67 22.18
C THR A 51 19.27 -35.34 23.31
N GLY A 52 18.56 -35.94 24.26
CA GLY A 52 19.10 -36.39 25.53
C GLY A 52 19.48 -35.23 26.44
N PHE A 53 18.95 -34.05 26.20
CA PHE A 53 19.26 -32.81 26.90
C PHE A 53 17.99 -32.07 27.33
N PRO A 54 17.89 -31.62 28.57
CA PRO A 54 16.72 -30.95 29.08
C PRO A 54 16.53 -29.56 28.42
N GLU A 55 15.29 -29.11 28.35
CA GLU A 55 14.99 -27.72 28.01
C GLU A 55 15.56 -26.79 29.07
N MET A 56 16.21 -25.69 28.64
CA MET A 56 16.88 -24.76 29.56
C MET A 56 16.46 -23.31 29.20
N MET A 57 16.72 -22.39 30.17
CA MET A 57 16.51 -20.95 30.00
C MET A 57 15.09 -20.63 29.53
N ASP A 58 14.08 -21.18 30.21
CA ASP A 58 12.66 -20.99 29.88
C ASP A 58 12.30 -21.34 28.42
N GLY A 59 12.97 -22.34 27.84
CA GLY A 59 12.72 -22.83 26.50
C GLY A 59 13.51 -22.14 25.39
N ARG A 60 14.38 -21.19 25.71
CA ARG A 60 15.24 -20.54 24.69
C ARG A 60 16.21 -21.54 24.04
N VAL A 61 16.60 -22.60 24.75
CA VAL A 61 17.47 -23.65 24.23
C VAL A 61 16.79 -25.00 24.38
N LYS A 62 16.27 -25.55 23.30
CA LYS A 62 15.67 -26.89 23.23
C LYS A 62 15.88 -27.60 21.88
N THR A 63 15.91 -26.89 20.78
CA THR A 63 16.09 -27.45 19.43
C THR A 63 17.43 -27.15 18.82
N LEU A 64 18.19 -26.21 19.37
CA LEU A 64 19.56 -25.89 18.96
C LEU A 64 20.55 -26.98 19.43
N HIS A 65 20.47 -28.17 18.82
CA HIS A 65 21.23 -29.32 19.21
C HIS A 65 21.73 -30.10 17.99
N PRO A 66 22.99 -30.64 18.02
CA PRO A 66 23.56 -31.39 16.89
C PRO A 66 22.69 -32.56 16.42
N LYS A 67 22.00 -33.28 17.32
CA LYS A 67 21.07 -34.34 16.92
C LYS A 67 19.87 -33.86 16.12
N VAL A 68 19.38 -32.65 16.35
CA VAL A 68 18.29 -32.06 15.56
C VAL A 68 18.85 -31.58 14.23
N HIS A 69 19.83 -30.70 14.24
CA HIS A 69 20.36 -30.11 13.01
C HIS A 69 21.12 -31.13 12.14
N GLY A 70 21.80 -32.09 12.74
CA GLY A 70 22.40 -33.22 12.00
C GLY A 70 21.34 -34.09 11.33
N GLY A 71 20.21 -34.35 12.01
CA GLY A 71 19.08 -35.05 11.41
C GLY A 71 18.45 -34.33 10.19
N LEU A 72 18.51 -33.00 10.18
CA LEU A 72 18.02 -32.15 9.08
C LEU A 72 19.05 -31.96 7.96
N LEU A 73 20.32 -31.81 8.30
CA LEU A 73 21.38 -31.42 7.38
C LEU A 73 22.14 -32.60 6.72
N GLY A 74 22.11 -33.79 7.34
CA GLY A 74 22.80 -34.95 6.78
C GLY A 74 22.27 -35.32 5.40
N ARG A 75 23.17 -35.35 4.40
CA ARG A 75 22.83 -35.74 3.02
C ARG A 75 22.69 -37.27 2.97
N ARG A 76 21.52 -37.72 2.49
CA ARG A 76 21.16 -39.16 2.49
C ARG A 76 21.95 -40.00 1.48
N ASP A 77 22.43 -39.36 0.43
CA ASP A 77 23.30 -39.98 -0.61
C ASP A 77 24.78 -39.88 -0.31
N ASN A 78 25.19 -39.21 0.77
CA ASN A 78 26.60 -39.06 1.17
C ASN A 78 26.99 -40.07 2.25
N ALA A 79 27.77 -41.05 1.91
CA ALA A 79 28.20 -42.11 2.83
C ALA A 79 28.96 -41.59 4.05
N HIS A 80 29.72 -40.51 3.92
CA HIS A 80 30.45 -39.90 5.04
C HIS A 80 29.51 -39.26 6.05
N ASP A 81 28.49 -38.52 5.55
CA ASP A 81 27.48 -37.90 6.41
C ASP A 81 26.68 -38.98 7.15
N MET A 82 26.28 -40.04 6.47
CA MET A 82 25.51 -41.14 7.05
C MET A 82 26.34 -41.91 8.09
N ALA A 83 27.63 -42.11 7.86
CA ALA A 83 28.53 -42.73 8.84
C ALA A 83 28.69 -41.83 10.07
N ALA A 84 28.87 -40.54 9.92
CA ALA A 84 28.95 -39.57 11.04
C ALA A 84 27.64 -39.55 11.84
N MET A 85 26.49 -39.52 11.19
CA MET A 85 25.19 -39.61 11.86
C MET A 85 25.06 -40.88 12.70
N GLN A 86 25.44 -42.03 12.14
CA GLN A 86 25.41 -43.30 12.85
C GLN A 86 26.35 -43.29 14.05
N GLN A 87 27.58 -42.80 13.90
CA GLN A 87 28.59 -42.70 14.97
C GLN A 87 28.07 -41.86 16.15
N HIS A 88 27.34 -40.79 15.88
CA HIS A 88 26.86 -39.87 16.90
C HIS A 88 25.39 -40.11 17.33
N GLY A 89 24.78 -41.22 16.89
CA GLY A 89 23.40 -41.58 17.23
C GLY A 89 22.39 -40.54 16.76
N ILE A 90 22.62 -39.96 15.56
CA ILE A 90 21.73 -38.98 14.93
C ILE A 90 20.75 -39.71 14.00
N THR A 91 19.48 -39.64 14.33
CA THR A 91 18.42 -40.17 13.43
C THR A 91 18.00 -39.14 12.40
N PRO A 92 17.86 -39.52 11.13
CA PRO A 92 17.29 -38.63 10.09
C PRO A 92 15.93 -38.04 10.47
N ILE A 93 15.73 -36.79 10.11
CA ILE A 93 14.42 -36.11 10.14
C ILE A 93 14.04 -35.82 8.70
N ASP A 94 12.92 -36.39 8.24
CA ASP A 94 12.54 -36.40 6.82
C ASP A 94 11.52 -35.34 6.48
N LEU A 95 10.85 -34.80 7.53
CA LEU A 95 9.89 -33.70 7.39
C LEU A 95 10.01 -32.74 8.58
N VAL A 96 9.93 -31.45 8.29
CA VAL A 96 9.81 -30.39 9.29
C VAL A 96 8.59 -29.53 8.99
N ALA A 97 7.70 -29.36 9.95
CA ALA A 97 6.66 -28.34 9.92
C ALA A 97 6.87 -27.38 11.10
N VAL A 98 7.27 -26.16 10.76
CA VAL A 98 7.59 -25.09 11.73
C VAL A 98 7.05 -23.78 11.19
N ASN A 99 6.31 -23.04 11.98
CA ASN A 99 6.06 -21.62 11.77
C ASN A 99 6.51 -20.81 12.98
N LEU A 100 6.89 -19.57 12.74
CA LEU A 100 7.59 -18.74 13.72
C LEU A 100 6.63 -18.12 14.73
N TYR A 101 7.18 -17.58 15.81
CA TYR A 101 6.41 -16.80 16.77
C TYR A 101 5.78 -15.57 16.09
N PRO A 102 4.58 -15.12 16.53
CA PRO A 102 3.84 -14.03 15.88
C PRO A 102 4.43 -12.67 16.27
N PHE A 103 5.68 -12.39 15.87
CA PHE A 103 6.38 -11.16 16.19
C PHE A 103 5.62 -9.92 15.75
N ARG A 104 5.15 -9.90 14.47
CA ARG A 104 4.41 -8.76 13.90
C ARG A 104 3.12 -8.47 14.65
N GLU A 105 2.34 -9.51 14.95
CA GLU A 105 1.08 -9.39 15.67
C GLU A 105 1.31 -8.93 17.11
N THR A 106 2.42 -9.34 17.70
CA THR A 106 2.78 -8.93 19.06
C THR A 106 3.16 -7.46 19.10
N VAL A 107 4.08 -7.01 18.24
CA VAL A 107 4.52 -5.60 18.22
C VAL A 107 3.45 -4.62 17.70
N ALA A 108 2.40 -5.12 17.05
CA ALA A 108 1.24 -4.32 16.65
C ALA A 108 0.28 -4.01 17.81
N LYS A 109 0.38 -4.71 18.94
CA LYS A 109 -0.49 -4.46 20.10
C LYS A 109 -0.05 -3.17 20.81
N PRO A 110 -0.99 -2.26 21.16
CA PRO A 110 -0.64 -0.94 21.69
C PRO A 110 0.21 -0.92 22.97
N ASN A 111 0.14 -1.98 23.78
CA ASN A 111 0.77 -2.03 25.11
C ASN A 111 1.95 -3.03 25.16
N THR A 112 2.49 -3.44 24.02
CA THR A 112 3.65 -4.35 24.00
C THR A 112 4.90 -3.59 24.43
N THR A 113 5.57 -4.06 25.50
CA THR A 113 6.85 -3.49 25.92
C THR A 113 7.99 -3.94 25.01
N PHE A 114 9.12 -3.23 25.06
CA PHE A 114 10.30 -3.59 24.30
C PHE A 114 10.80 -5.00 24.66
N GLU A 115 10.84 -5.32 25.95
CA GLU A 115 11.25 -6.62 26.47
C GLU A 115 10.33 -7.74 25.96
N GLN A 116 9.01 -7.49 25.96
CA GLN A 116 8.04 -8.46 25.42
C GLN A 116 8.23 -8.70 23.92
N ALA A 117 8.56 -7.66 23.16
CA ALA A 117 8.88 -7.79 21.75
C ALA A 117 10.15 -8.61 21.52
N ILE A 118 11.22 -8.36 22.30
CA ILE A 118 12.48 -9.12 22.21
C ILE A 118 12.25 -10.60 22.51
N GLU A 119 11.42 -10.95 23.50
CA GLU A 119 11.10 -12.35 23.82
C GLU A 119 10.33 -13.08 22.71
N GLN A 120 9.72 -12.35 21.76
CA GLN A 120 9.07 -12.94 20.59
C GLN A 120 10.01 -13.17 19.40
N ILE A 121 11.31 -12.89 19.55
CA ILE A 121 12.29 -13.21 18.52
C ILE A 121 12.61 -14.71 18.59
N ASP A 122 12.11 -15.47 17.64
CA ASP A 122 12.32 -16.91 17.52
C ASP A 122 13.70 -17.19 16.94
N ILE A 123 14.49 -17.98 17.69
CA ILE A 123 15.84 -18.42 17.27
C ILE A 123 15.81 -19.87 16.75
N GLY A 124 15.13 -20.75 17.44
CA GLY A 124 15.09 -22.17 17.12
C GLY A 124 14.31 -22.48 15.83
N GLY A 125 13.17 -21.84 15.65
CA GLY A 125 12.32 -22.01 14.47
C GLY A 125 13.05 -21.68 13.16
N PRO A 126 13.58 -20.45 13.00
CA PRO A 126 14.35 -20.09 11.81
C PRO A 126 15.56 -21.00 11.56
N SER A 127 16.25 -21.42 12.60
CA SER A 127 17.40 -22.31 12.49
C SER A 127 17.02 -23.68 11.91
N MET A 128 15.93 -24.29 12.39
CA MET A 128 15.42 -25.57 11.87
C MET A 128 14.92 -25.44 10.45
N LEU A 129 14.13 -24.39 10.17
CA LEU A 129 13.60 -24.11 8.83
C LEU A 129 14.72 -23.95 7.80
N ARG A 130 15.74 -23.16 8.11
CA ARG A 130 16.88 -22.92 7.21
C ARG A 130 17.72 -24.18 7.01
N SER A 131 17.90 -25.01 8.05
CA SER A 131 18.60 -26.30 7.93
C SER A 131 17.85 -27.25 7.00
N ALA A 132 16.54 -27.42 7.20
CA ALA A 132 15.71 -28.27 6.35
C ALA A 132 15.63 -27.75 4.91
N ALA A 133 15.41 -26.46 4.72
CA ALA A 133 15.33 -25.83 3.40
C ALA A 133 16.66 -25.94 2.62
N LYS A 134 17.81 -25.87 3.30
CA LYS A 134 19.13 -26.14 2.69
C LYS A 134 19.24 -27.56 2.18
N ASN A 135 18.64 -28.53 2.88
CA ASN A 135 18.65 -29.94 2.52
C ASN A 135 17.31 -30.43 1.95
N HIS A 136 16.63 -29.59 1.18
CA HIS A 136 15.27 -29.85 0.66
C HIS A 136 15.17 -31.05 -0.29
N THR A 137 16.27 -31.54 -0.81
CA THR A 137 16.31 -32.78 -1.58
C THR A 137 15.94 -33.97 -0.72
N ASP A 138 16.37 -33.99 0.54
CA ASP A 138 16.18 -35.09 1.49
C ASP A 138 15.09 -34.80 2.53
N VAL A 139 14.78 -33.52 2.81
CA VAL A 139 13.87 -33.09 3.86
C VAL A 139 12.71 -32.26 3.30
N ILE A 140 11.51 -32.69 3.58
CA ILE A 140 10.29 -31.90 3.29
C ILE A 140 10.20 -30.81 4.35
N VAL A 141 10.12 -29.55 3.94
CA VAL A 141 10.02 -28.42 4.86
C VAL A 141 8.73 -27.63 4.62
N ILE A 142 7.94 -27.44 5.67
CA ILE A 142 6.67 -26.76 5.61
C ILE A 142 6.68 -25.60 6.62
N VAL A 143 6.37 -24.40 6.15
CA VAL A 143 6.27 -23.18 6.98
C VAL A 143 4.85 -22.67 7.06
N ASP A 144 4.00 -23.05 6.10
CA ASP A 144 2.64 -22.58 5.93
C ASP A 144 1.65 -23.73 6.14
N PRO A 145 0.68 -23.60 7.09
CA PRO A 145 -0.35 -24.62 7.30
C PRO A 145 -1.18 -24.97 6.05
N ASP A 146 -1.32 -24.04 5.12
CA ASP A 146 -2.07 -24.24 3.89
C ASP A 146 -1.43 -25.28 2.96
N ASP A 147 -0.15 -25.62 3.17
CA ASP A 147 0.56 -26.65 2.40
C ASP A 147 0.33 -28.09 2.94
N TYR A 148 -0.22 -28.26 4.17
CA TYR A 148 -0.36 -29.58 4.81
C TYR A 148 -1.14 -30.58 3.95
N ALA A 149 -2.31 -30.18 3.48
CA ALA A 149 -3.18 -31.07 2.72
C ALA A 149 -2.50 -31.58 1.45
N SER A 150 -1.87 -30.67 0.68
CA SER A 150 -1.22 -31.03 -0.57
C SER A 150 0.03 -31.90 -0.38
N VAL A 151 0.75 -31.73 0.74
CA VAL A 151 1.90 -32.59 1.08
C VAL A 151 1.44 -33.99 1.47
N ILE A 152 0.35 -34.10 2.24
CA ILE A 152 -0.22 -35.43 2.61
C ILE A 152 -0.71 -36.19 1.36
N GLU A 153 -1.32 -35.49 0.40
CA GLU A 153 -1.76 -36.13 -0.84
C GLU A 153 -0.57 -36.75 -1.60
N ASP A 154 0.54 -36.02 -1.72
CA ASP A 154 1.75 -36.53 -2.34
C ASP A 154 2.33 -37.74 -1.58
N LEU A 155 2.39 -37.67 -0.25
CA LEU A 155 2.89 -38.74 0.59
C LEU A 155 2.05 -40.02 0.49
N LYS A 156 0.72 -39.91 0.26
CA LYS A 156 -0.17 -41.05 0.05
C LYS A 156 0.10 -41.79 -1.26
N VAL A 157 0.57 -41.06 -2.28
CA VAL A 157 0.88 -41.66 -3.61
C VAL A 157 2.36 -42.02 -3.77
N GLY A 158 3.21 -41.71 -2.79
CA GLY A 158 4.61 -42.14 -2.80
C GLY A 158 5.53 -41.12 -2.14
N ASP A 159 5.82 -39.98 -2.76
CA ASP A 159 6.74 -38.97 -2.24
C ASP A 159 6.43 -37.58 -2.80
N VAL A 160 6.91 -36.57 -2.10
CA VAL A 160 6.85 -35.16 -2.55
C VAL A 160 7.93 -34.94 -3.62
N GLY A 161 7.51 -34.61 -4.83
CA GLY A 161 8.42 -34.40 -5.96
C GLY A 161 9.42 -33.25 -5.76
N ALA A 162 10.56 -33.34 -6.45
CA ALA A 162 11.69 -32.41 -6.29
C ALA A 162 11.29 -30.93 -6.52
N ASP A 163 10.45 -30.63 -7.50
CA ASP A 163 10.00 -29.26 -7.77
C ASP A 163 9.15 -28.70 -6.63
N LYS A 164 8.29 -29.51 -6.04
CA LYS A 164 7.49 -29.11 -4.88
C LYS A 164 8.35 -28.93 -3.63
N ARG A 165 9.31 -29.83 -3.38
CA ARG A 165 10.29 -29.66 -2.28
C ARG A 165 11.05 -28.35 -2.43
N ARG A 166 11.51 -27.99 -3.64
CA ARG A 166 12.16 -26.72 -3.92
C ARG A 166 11.22 -25.53 -3.71
N ALA A 167 9.97 -25.63 -4.13
CA ALA A 167 8.97 -24.57 -3.91
C ALA A 167 8.70 -24.34 -2.40
N LEU A 168 8.56 -25.40 -1.62
CA LEU A 168 8.41 -25.32 -0.17
C LEU A 168 9.65 -24.68 0.50
N ALA A 169 10.87 -25.06 0.08
CA ALA A 169 12.10 -24.44 0.56
C ALA A 169 12.20 -22.96 0.20
N THR A 170 11.69 -22.56 -0.98
CA THR A 170 11.60 -21.16 -1.39
C THR A 170 10.66 -20.38 -0.46
N LYS A 171 9.49 -20.94 -0.10
CA LYS A 171 8.59 -20.35 0.89
C LYS A 171 9.27 -20.12 2.25
N VAL A 172 10.12 -21.05 2.70
CA VAL A 172 10.88 -20.89 3.95
C VAL A 172 11.76 -19.65 3.91
N PHE A 173 12.56 -19.48 2.85
CA PHE A 173 13.43 -18.30 2.74
C PHE A 173 12.65 -16.99 2.59
N ALA A 174 11.53 -17.01 1.90
CA ALA A 174 10.63 -15.85 1.87
C ALA A 174 10.08 -15.52 3.27
N HIS A 175 9.64 -16.52 4.02
CA HIS A 175 9.10 -16.37 5.38
C HIS A 175 10.15 -15.85 6.37
N THR A 176 11.35 -16.45 6.40
CA THR A 176 12.42 -16.01 7.31
C THR A 176 12.93 -14.62 6.95
N SER A 177 13.04 -14.27 5.66
CA SER A 177 13.40 -12.91 5.23
C SER A 177 12.37 -11.88 5.68
N ALA A 178 11.07 -12.19 5.57
CA ALA A 178 10.01 -11.30 6.03
C ALA A 178 9.99 -11.16 7.55
N TYR A 179 10.32 -12.23 8.28
CA TYR A 179 10.45 -12.23 9.72
C TYR A 179 11.60 -11.33 10.19
N ASP A 180 12.80 -11.51 9.62
CA ASP A 180 13.98 -10.69 9.94
C ASP A 180 13.75 -9.21 9.55
N ALA A 181 13.07 -8.94 8.43
CA ALA A 181 12.71 -7.58 8.03
C ALA A 181 11.80 -6.89 9.06
N ALA A 182 10.83 -7.62 9.64
CA ALA A 182 9.96 -7.08 10.66
C ALA A 182 10.71 -6.77 11.96
N ILE A 183 11.65 -7.63 12.37
CA ILE A 183 12.51 -7.39 13.53
C ILE A 183 13.39 -6.16 13.29
N LEU A 184 14.05 -6.08 12.14
CA LEU A 184 14.87 -4.92 11.75
C LEU A 184 14.06 -3.63 11.80
N ALA A 185 12.89 -3.61 11.18
CA ALA A 185 12.00 -2.45 11.18
C ALA A 185 11.61 -2.02 12.59
N TYR A 186 11.32 -2.96 13.48
CA TYR A 186 10.99 -2.66 14.87
C TYR A 186 12.19 -2.09 15.66
N LEU A 187 13.36 -2.70 15.54
CA LEU A 187 14.57 -2.29 16.27
C LEU A 187 15.18 -0.98 15.77
N SER A 188 14.95 -0.64 14.48
CA SER A 188 15.48 0.58 13.86
C SER A 188 14.51 1.75 13.87
N ARG A 189 13.36 1.63 14.55
CA ARG A 189 12.39 2.73 14.68
C ARG A 189 13.04 3.94 15.33
N SER A 190 13.00 5.07 14.62
CA SER A 190 13.41 6.39 15.09
C SER A 190 12.34 7.39 14.71
N GLN A 191 12.12 8.41 15.55
CA GLN A 191 11.22 9.52 15.20
C GLN A 191 11.92 10.60 14.36
N ASP A 192 13.25 10.67 14.43
CA ASP A 192 14.01 11.82 13.93
C ASP A 192 14.82 11.51 12.66
N ALA A 193 14.91 10.25 12.22
CA ALA A 193 15.72 9.90 11.06
C ALA A 193 15.17 8.68 10.29
N LEU A 194 15.38 8.69 8.98
CA LEU A 194 15.14 7.52 8.15
C LEU A 194 16.13 6.39 8.53
N PRO A 195 15.71 5.11 8.52
CA PRO A 195 16.57 4.00 8.93
C PRO A 195 17.78 3.86 7.98
N ALA A 196 18.96 3.57 8.54
CA ALA A 196 20.18 3.35 7.77
C ALA A 196 20.07 2.17 6.78
N THR A 197 19.25 1.17 7.13
CA THR A 197 18.91 0.03 6.25
C THR A 197 17.40 -0.13 6.24
N ASN A 198 16.82 -0.15 5.05
CA ASN A 198 15.40 -0.39 4.84
C ASN A 198 15.19 -1.69 4.07
N VAL A 199 14.30 -2.55 4.54
CA VAL A 199 13.92 -3.80 3.89
C VAL A 199 12.42 -3.81 3.68
N GLN A 200 12.00 -3.88 2.43
CA GLN A 200 10.59 -4.00 2.06
C GLN A 200 10.32 -5.39 1.52
N ILE A 201 9.30 -6.03 2.05
CA ILE A 201 8.79 -7.30 1.55
C ILE A 201 7.60 -7.00 0.64
N LEU A 202 7.73 -7.41 -0.60
CA LEU A 202 6.72 -7.23 -1.64
C LEU A 202 6.11 -8.58 -1.99
N HIS A 203 4.80 -8.74 -1.78
CA HIS A 203 4.07 -9.95 -2.13
C HIS A 203 3.37 -9.77 -3.49
N GLN A 204 3.66 -10.65 -4.44
CA GLN A 204 2.96 -10.63 -5.72
C GLN A 204 1.49 -11.00 -5.50
N ARG A 205 0.60 -10.04 -5.74
CA ARG A 205 -0.85 -10.22 -5.65
C ARG A 205 -1.45 -10.72 -6.97
N GLN A 206 -0.97 -10.17 -8.07
CA GLN A 206 -1.51 -10.44 -9.40
C GLN A 206 -0.46 -10.25 -10.48
N SER A 207 -0.39 -11.17 -11.45
CA SER A 207 0.30 -10.94 -12.71
C SER A 207 -0.57 -10.05 -13.60
N LEU A 208 0.05 -9.04 -14.21
CA LEU A 208 -0.65 -8.13 -15.12
C LEU A 208 -0.34 -8.51 -16.57
N ARG A 209 -1.28 -8.23 -17.46
CA ARG A 209 -1.15 -8.58 -18.87
C ARG A 209 0.10 -7.97 -19.52
N TYR A 210 0.43 -6.70 -19.15
CA TYR A 210 1.65 -5.98 -19.52
C TYR A 210 1.79 -4.73 -18.61
N GLY A 211 2.93 -4.05 -18.69
CA GLY A 211 3.20 -2.81 -17.95
C GLY A 211 2.55 -1.57 -18.57
N GLU A 212 3.21 -0.42 -18.52
CA GLU A 212 2.75 0.78 -19.22
C GLU A 212 2.60 0.52 -20.73
N ASN A 213 3.50 -0.30 -21.29
CA ASN A 213 3.53 -0.64 -22.71
C ASN A 213 3.43 -2.16 -22.92
N PRO A 214 2.86 -2.61 -24.05
CA PRO A 214 2.58 -4.02 -24.30
C PRO A 214 3.79 -4.98 -24.25
N HIS A 215 5.00 -4.49 -24.50
CA HIS A 215 6.23 -5.29 -24.48
C HIS A 215 6.82 -5.49 -23.07
N GLN A 216 6.29 -4.81 -22.05
CA GLN A 216 6.80 -4.84 -20.69
C GLN A 216 6.04 -5.88 -19.86
N ARG A 217 6.76 -6.83 -19.24
CA ARG A 217 6.17 -7.72 -18.24
C ARG A 217 5.84 -6.95 -16.98
N ALA A 218 4.71 -7.26 -16.34
CA ALA A 218 4.28 -6.58 -15.12
C ALA A 218 3.54 -7.49 -14.16
N ALA A 219 3.58 -7.10 -12.89
CA ALA A 219 2.78 -7.68 -11.83
C ALA A 219 2.47 -6.60 -10.78
N LEU A 220 1.37 -6.76 -10.08
CA LEU A 220 1.08 -6.00 -8.88
C LEU A 220 1.73 -6.70 -7.69
N TYR A 221 2.60 -6.00 -7.01
CA TYR A 221 3.14 -6.37 -5.71
C TYR A 221 2.54 -5.46 -4.65
N VAL A 222 2.21 -6.02 -3.51
CA VAL A 222 1.65 -5.30 -2.36
C VAL A 222 2.56 -5.45 -1.15
N THR A 223 2.52 -4.47 -0.26
CA THR A 223 3.10 -4.51 1.09
C THR A 223 2.05 -4.89 2.12
N ASP A 224 2.42 -4.90 3.40
CA ASP A 224 1.46 -5.06 4.50
C ASP A 224 0.71 -3.76 4.84
N GLU A 225 1.05 -2.63 4.21
CA GLU A 225 0.36 -1.35 4.41
C GLU A 225 -1.06 -1.39 3.84
N PRO A 226 -2.04 -0.77 4.53
CA PRO A 226 -3.39 -0.58 3.99
C PRO A 226 -3.37 0.23 2.69
N GLY A 227 -4.23 -0.13 1.75
CA GLY A 227 -4.33 0.56 0.47
C GLY A 227 -4.75 -0.36 -0.66
N ILE A 228 -4.03 -0.34 -1.79
CA ILE A 228 -4.37 -1.17 -2.97
C ILE A 228 -4.46 -2.67 -2.64
N ARG A 229 -3.77 -3.15 -1.62
CA ARG A 229 -3.92 -4.53 -1.13
C ARG A 229 -5.35 -4.87 -0.69
N ASP A 230 -6.09 -3.89 -0.19
CA ASP A 230 -7.44 -4.06 0.36
C ASP A 230 -8.53 -3.78 -0.68
N MET A 231 -8.11 -3.51 -1.91
CA MET A 231 -8.99 -3.24 -3.03
C MET A 231 -9.80 -4.49 -3.40
N TYR A 232 -11.11 -4.30 -3.62
CA TYR A 232 -12.02 -5.34 -4.07
C TYR A 232 -12.72 -4.92 -5.37
N GLN A 233 -12.53 -5.70 -6.44
CA GLN A 233 -13.16 -5.43 -7.73
C GLN A 233 -14.52 -6.12 -7.80
N LEU A 234 -15.60 -5.32 -7.94
CA LEU A 234 -16.99 -5.78 -8.01
C LEU A 234 -17.42 -6.16 -9.44
N HIS A 235 -16.83 -5.53 -10.46
CA HIS A 235 -17.24 -5.69 -11.85
C HIS A 235 -16.11 -5.36 -12.82
N GLY A 236 -16.26 -5.86 -14.06
CA GLY A 236 -15.46 -5.50 -15.21
C GLY A 236 -14.26 -6.39 -15.47
N LYS A 237 -13.44 -5.98 -16.45
CA LYS A 237 -12.18 -6.64 -16.80
C LYS A 237 -11.15 -6.45 -15.70
N GLU A 238 -10.11 -7.28 -15.69
CA GLU A 238 -8.93 -7.08 -14.84
C GLU A 238 -8.36 -5.67 -15.00
N LEU A 239 -7.88 -5.13 -13.87
CA LEU A 239 -7.19 -3.84 -13.86
C LEU A 239 -5.84 -3.97 -14.57
N SER A 240 -5.54 -3.01 -15.42
CA SER A 240 -4.23 -2.88 -16.07
C SER A 240 -3.25 -2.15 -15.16
N PHE A 241 -1.96 -2.20 -15.52
CA PHE A 241 -0.92 -1.42 -14.88
C PHE A 241 -1.29 0.08 -14.81
N ASN A 242 -1.72 0.66 -15.93
CA ASN A 242 -2.12 2.06 -15.99
C ASN A 242 -3.39 2.36 -15.17
N ASN A 243 -4.35 1.42 -15.12
CA ASN A 243 -5.51 1.60 -14.23
C ASN A 243 -5.10 1.66 -12.76
N LEU A 244 -4.16 0.82 -12.32
CA LEU A 244 -3.68 0.82 -10.93
C LEU A 244 -2.95 2.12 -10.57
N LEU A 245 -2.12 2.65 -11.47
CA LEU A 245 -1.49 3.97 -11.29
C LEU A 245 -2.53 5.10 -11.17
N ASP A 246 -3.55 5.07 -12.02
CA ASP A 246 -4.60 6.10 -12.00
C ASP A 246 -5.52 5.94 -10.77
N VAL A 247 -5.77 4.72 -10.29
CA VAL A 247 -6.51 4.46 -9.04
C VAL A 247 -5.75 5.02 -7.84
N ASP A 248 -4.43 4.77 -7.73
CA ASP A 248 -3.61 5.32 -6.64
C ASP A 248 -3.63 6.86 -6.67
N ALA A 249 -3.43 7.46 -7.86
CA ALA A 249 -3.52 8.90 -8.03
C ALA A 249 -4.89 9.47 -7.65
N ALA A 250 -5.97 8.75 -7.97
CA ALA A 250 -7.33 9.15 -7.67
C ALA A 250 -7.63 9.10 -6.16
N MET A 251 -7.16 8.05 -5.48
CA MET A 251 -7.31 7.93 -4.03
C MET A 251 -6.52 9.00 -3.29
N MET A 252 -5.32 9.32 -3.75
CA MET A 252 -4.54 10.41 -3.18
C MET A 252 -5.22 11.78 -3.40
N ALA A 253 -5.80 12.00 -4.59
CA ALA A 253 -6.45 13.25 -4.92
C ALA A 253 -7.77 13.47 -4.16
N VAL A 254 -8.47 12.40 -3.76
CA VAL A 254 -9.72 12.48 -2.98
C VAL A 254 -9.48 12.49 -1.46
N ALA A 255 -8.26 12.13 -1.02
CA ALA A 255 -7.91 11.99 0.40
C ALA A 255 -8.20 13.23 1.27
N PRO A 256 -8.01 14.49 0.82
CA PRO A 256 -8.33 15.68 1.64
C PRO A 256 -9.77 15.72 2.18
N TRP A 257 -10.70 15.03 1.51
CA TRP A 257 -12.13 15.05 1.85
C TRP A 257 -12.63 13.71 2.42
N GLN A 258 -11.76 12.90 3.04
CA GLN A 258 -12.15 11.59 3.59
C GLN A 258 -12.65 11.62 5.03
N SER A 259 -12.75 12.79 5.69
CA SER A 259 -13.32 12.90 7.04
C SER A 259 -14.81 12.50 7.05
N LYS A 260 -15.34 12.13 8.24
CA LYS A 260 -16.74 11.69 8.40
C LYS A 260 -17.75 12.77 8.02
N ASP A 261 -17.39 14.04 8.26
CA ASP A 261 -18.27 15.20 8.03
C ASP A 261 -18.00 15.87 6.68
N ALA A 262 -17.14 15.30 5.85
CA ALA A 262 -16.82 15.86 4.55
C ALA A 262 -18.02 15.74 3.60
N ARG A 263 -18.20 16.77 2.79
CA ARG A 263 -19.13 16.75 1.67
C ARG A 263 -18.71 15.72 0.64
N ALA A 264 -19.62 15.29 -0.22
CA ALA A 264 -19.28 14.40 -1.33
C ALA A 264 -18.23 15.06 -2.22
N ALA A 265 -17.15 14.36 -2.48
CA ALA A 265 -16.07 14.77 -3.39
C ALA A 265 -15.99 13.78 -4.54
N CYS A 266 -15.73 14.29 -5.74
CA CYS A 266 -15.44 13.53 -6.94
C CYS A 266 -14.15 14.04 -7.58
N VAL A 267 -13.28 13.11 -7.95
CA VAL A 267 -12.03 13.37 -8.67
C VAL A 267 -12.01 12.53 -9.94
N ILE A 268 -11.66 13.16 -11.06
CA ILE A 268 -11.52 12.50 -12.36
C ILE A 268 -10.06 12.57 -12.76
N ILE A 269 -9.44 11.39 -12.89
CA ILE A 269 -8.00 11.24 -13.17
C ILE A 269 -7.80 10.79 -14.62
N LYS A 270 -6.85 11.42 -15.27
CA LYS A 270 -6.33 11.01 -16.56
C LYS A 270 -4.80 11.05 -16.51
N HIS A 271 -4.15 9.89 -16.75
CA HIS A 271 -2.68 9.77 -16.73
C HIS A 271 -2.05 10.31 -15.44
N THR A 272 -2.54 9.80 -14.32
CA THR A 272 -2.13 10.15 -12.94
C THR A 272 -2.30 11.63 -12.54
N THR A 273 -3.06 12.39 -13.32
CA THR A 273 -3.30 13.83 -13.09
C THR A 273 -4.80 14.11 -13.08
N PRO A 274 -5.31 14.89 -12.13
CA PRO A 274 -6.70 15.31 -12.15
C PRO A 274 -7.02 16.16 -13.39
N CYS A 275 -8.11 15.83 -14.08
CA CYS A 275 -8.73 16.69 -15.06
C CYS A 275 -10.09 17.25 -14.59
N GLY A 276 -10.55 16.80 -13.42
CA GLY A 276 -11.74 17.33 -12.77
C GLY A 276 -11.74 17.02 -11.28
N ILE A 277 -12.05 18.02 -10.45
CA ILE A 277 -12.18 17.89 -8.99
C ILE A 277 -13.32 18.78 -8.54
N ALA A 278 -14.25 18.25 -7.74
CA ALA A 278 -15.32 19.07 -7.16
C ALA A 278 -15.91 18.47 -5.90
N LEU A 279 -16.41 19.33 -5.03
CA LEU A 279 -17.36 18.97 -3.97
C LEU A 279 -18.80 19.13 -4.47
N GLY A 280 -19.69 18.30 -3.95
CA GLY A 280 -21.11 18.33 -4.24
C GLY A 280 -21.98 18.02 -3.04
N ARG A 281 -23.28 18.16 -3.21
CA ARG A 281 -24.29 17.80 -2.19
C ARG A 281 -24.40 16.29 -2.02
N ASN A 282 -24.12 15.54 -3.07
CA ASN A 282 -24.08 14.08 -3.15
C ASN A 282 -23.08 13.64 -4.23
N ALA A 283 -22.88 12.35 -4.42
CA ALA A 283 -21.93 11.81 -5.39
C ALA A 283 -22.26 12.21 -6.83
N ALA A 284 -23.53 12.23 -7.22
CA ALA A 284 -23.95 12.62 -8.56
C ALA A 284 -23.68 14.11 -8.86
N ASP A 285 -23.94 14.99 -7.90
CA ASP A 285 -23.68 16.43 -8.02
C ASP A 285 -22.16 16.69 -8.07
N ALA A 286 -21.38 16.04 -7.19
CA ALA A 286 -19.91 16.13 -7.21
C ALA A 286 -19.34 15.68 -8.56
N TYR A 287 -19.84 14.55 -9.10
CA TYR A 287 -19.43 14.07 -10.41
C TYR A 287 -19.76 15.06 -11.54
N ALA A 288 -21.00 15.56 -11.60
CA ALA A 288 -21.40 16.48 -12.66
C ALA A 288 -20.54 17.75 -12.68
N ARG A 289 -20.21 18.27 -11.50
CA ARG A 289 -19.36 19.45 -11.32
C ARG A 289 -17.88 19.15 -11.65
N ALA A 290 -17.35 18.00 -11.22
CA ALA A 290 -16.00 17.58 -11.58
C ALA A 290 -15.86 17.34 -13.09
N LEU A 291 -16.86 16.72 -13.73
CA LEU A 291 -16.86 16.50 -15.18
C LEU A 291 -16.86 17.81 -15.96
N ALA A 292 -17.51 18.84 -15.46
CA ALA A 292 -17.56 20.14 -16.11
C ALA A 292 -16.18 20.82 -16.21
N THR A 293 -15.22 20.47 -15.37
CA THR A 293 -13.85 21.05 -15.41
C THR A 293 -13.16 20.81 -16.76
N ASP A 294 -13.15 19.56 -17.24
CA ASP A 294 -12.58 19.21 -18.56
C ASP A 294 -13.25 17.92 -19.09
N ARG A 295 -14.40 18.08 -19.69
CA ARG A 295 -15.19 16.98 -20.26
C ARG A 295 -14.44 16.21 -21.35
N THR A 296 -13.58 16.87 -22.08
CA THR A 296 -12.79 16.28 -23.16
C THR A 296 -11.76 15.29 -22.60
N SER A 297 -11.03 15.71 -21.59
CA SER A 297 -9.99 14.85 -20.95
C SER A 297 -10.60 13.72 -20.12
N ALA A 298 -11.82 13.85 -19.66
CA ALA A 298 -12.51 12.84 -18.84
C ALA A 298 -12.83 11.54 -19.59
N PHE A 299 -12.75 11.52 -20.93
CA PHE A 299 -12.96 10.29 -21.70
C PHE A 299 -11.89 9.24 -21.39
N GLY A 300 -12.31 8.05 -20.97
CA GLY A 300 -11.42 6.94 -20.57
C GLY A 300 -10.63 7.23 -19.30
N SER A 301 -11.24 7.89 -18.34
CA SER A 301 -10.65 8.27 -17.05
C SER A 301 -10.90 7.22 -15.96
N VAL A 302 -10.24 7.43 -14.83
CA VAL A 302 -10.55 6.84 -13.53
C VAL A 302 -11.27 7.87 -12.68
N ILE A 303 -12.40 7.50 -12.08
CA ILE A 303 -13.23 8.38 -11.26
C ILE A 303 -13.25 7.87 -9.83
N ALA A 304 -12.85 8.71 -8.88
CA ALA A 304 -12.87 8.41 -7.46
C ALA A 304 -13.87 9.26 -6.68
N PHE A 305 -14.45 8.65 -5.65
CA PHE A 305 -15.33 9.29 -4.69
C PHE A 305 -14.84 9.05 -3.25
N ASN A 306 -15.09 10.01 -2.36
CA ASN A 306 -14.88 9.88 -0.92
C ASN A 306 -16.06 9.25 -0.18
N THR A 307 -17.17 9.03 -0.86
CA THR A 307 -18.46 8.59 -0.31
C THR A 307 -19.02 7.41 -1.10
N VAL A 308 -20.15 6.89 -0.65
CA VAL A 308 -20.88 5.81 -1.32
C VAL A 308 -21.35 6.30 -2.71
N VAL A 309 -21.18 5.44 -3.71
CA VAL A 309 -21.73 5.67 -5.06
C VAL A 309 -23.09 4.99 -5.14
N ASP A 310 -24.13 5.80 -5.24
CA ASP A 310 -25.51 5.38 -5.37
C ASP A 310 -25.95 5.23 -6.84
N ARG A 311 -27.19 4.77 -7.05
CA ARG A 311 -27.78 4.63 -8.39
C ARG A 311 -27.76 5.92 -9.18
N THR A 312 -28.07 7.05 -8.54
CA THR A 312 -28.14 8.36 -9.20
C THR A 312 -26.80 8.78 -9.76
N ALA A 313 -25.71 8.55 -8.99
CA ALA A 313 -24.36 8.80 -9.44
C ALA A 313 -23.96 7.86 -10.59
N ALA A 314 -24.34 6.57 -10.52
CA ALA A 314 -24.07 5.63 -11.60
C ALA A 314 -24.79 5.99 -12.90
N GLU A 315 -26.05 6.41 -12.84
CA GLU A 315 -26.81 6.89 -13.97
C GLU A 315 -26.21 8.17 -14.59
N ALA A 316 -25.71 9.10 -13.77
CA ALA A 316 -25.03 10.30 -14.27
C ALA A 316 -23.74 9.99 -15.06
N MET A 317 -23.09 8.84 -14.79
CA MET A 317 -21.90 8.38 -15.50
C MET A 317 -22.20 7.53 -16.74
N ARG A 318 -23.47 7.29 -17.08
CA ARG A 318 -23.87 6.35 -18.14
C ARG A 318 -23.30 6.70 -19.51
N ASP A 319 -23.28 7.97 -19.89
CA ASP A 319 -22.92 8.41 -21.25
C ASP A 319 -21.42 8.63 -21.45
N LEU A 320 -20.62 8.67 -20.36
CA LEU A 320 -19.19 8.83 -20.48
C LEU A 320 -18.49 7.47 -20.55
N PHE A 321 -17.52 7.32 -21.44
CA PHE A 321 -16.60 6.18 -21.37
C PHE A 321 -15.65 6.36 -20.20
N VAL A 322 -15.79 5.50 -19.19
CA VAL A 322 -14.99 5.46 -17.97
C VAL A 322 -14.27 4.12 -17.89
N GLU A 323 -12.99 4.13 -17.55
CA GLU A 323 -12.18 2.91 -17.37
C GLU A 323 -12.43 2.26 -16.00
N VAL A 324 -12.40 3.08 -14.94
CA VAL A 324 -12.56 2.62 -13.56
C VAL A 324 -13.39 3.61 -12.76
N VAL A 325 -14.29 3.09 -11.94
CA VAL A 325 -14.93 3.82 -10.83
C VAL A 325 -14.42 3.23 -9.54
N VAL A 326 -13.91 4.07 -8.63
CA VAL A 326 -13.41 3.66 -7.30
C VAL A 326 -14.10 4.48 -6.20
N ALA A 327 -14.56 3.79 -5.17
CA ALA A 327 -15.22 4.40 -4.03
C ALA A 327 -15.01 3.56 -2.77
N PRO A 328 -15.23 4.13 -1.56
CA PRO A 328 -15.23 3.34 -0.33
C PRO A 328 -16.30 2.23 -0.33
N ARG A 329 -17.41 2.48 -1.02
CA ARG A 329 -18.53 1.54 -1.20
C ARG A 329 -19.34 1.90 -2.44
N VAL A 330 -19.91 0.88 -3.08
CA VAL A 330 -20.85 1.02 -4.21
C VAL A 330 -22.13 0.29 -3.86
N ASP A 331 -23.25 0.97 -3.95
CA ASP A 331 -24.55 0.36 -3.65
C ASP A 331 -24.95 -0.68 -4.72
N ALA A 332 -25.72 -1.67 -4.32
CA ALA A 332 -26.15 -2.77 -5.19
C ALA A 332 -26.90 -2.24 -6.44
N ASP A 333 -27.73 -1.23 -6.27
CA ASP A 333 -28.51 -0.62 -7.38
C ASP A 333 -27.59 0.16 -8.35
N ALA A 334 -26.55 0.80 -7.84
CA ALA A 334 -25.52 1.43 -8.68
C ALA A 334 -24.76 0.38 -9.50
N LEU A 335 -24.43 -0.75 -8.87
CA LEU A 335 -23.74 -1.85 -9.54
C LEU A 335 -24.57 -2.44 -10.69
N VAL A 336 -25.90 -2.47 -10.56
CA VAL A 336 -26.79 -2.90 -11.67
C VAL A 336 -26.60 -1.98 -12.89
N VAL A 337 -26.57 -0.66 -12.70
CA VAL A 337 -26.34 0.31 -13.78
C VAL A 337 -24.94 0.11 -14.40
N PHE A 338 -23.90 -0.02 -13.58
CA PHE A 338 -22.55 -0.20 -14.08
C PHE A 338 -22.33 -1.49 -14.86
N LYS A 339 -23.06 -2.56 -14.53
CA LYS A 339 -23.01 -3.85 -15.26
C LYS A 339 -23.50 -3.76 -16.70
N GLU A 340 -24.23 -2.73 -17.08
CA GLU A 340 -24.57 -2.47 -18.48
C GLU A 340 -23.31 -2.23 -19.35
N LYS A 341 -22.21 -1.77 -18.74
CA LYS A 341 -20.91 -1.52 -19.39
C LYS A 341 -19.92 -2.65 -19.07
N LYS A 342 -19.89 -3.69 -19.88
CA LYS A 342 -19.07 -4.90 -19.69
C LYS A 342 -17.60 -4.65 -19.35
N ASN A 343 -17.02 -3.57 -19.84
CA ASN A 343 -15.58 -3.28 -19.69
C ASN A 343 -15.26 -2.32 -18.55
N LEU A 344 -16.25 -1.64 -17.97
CA LEU A 344 -16.08 -0.74 -16.84
C LEU A 344 -15.64 -1.54 -15.60
N ARG A 345 -14.56 -1.13 -14.97
CA ARG A 345 -14.13 -1.71 -13.68
C ARG A 345 -14.76 -0.92 -12.57
N VAL A 346 -15.38 -1.63 -11.65
CA VAL A 346 -15.97 -1.03 -10.44
C VAL A 346 -15.23 -1.60 -9.25
N VAL A 347 -14.67 -0.73 -8.44
CA VAL A 347 -13.73 -1.08 -7.37
C VAL A 347 -14.16 -0.44 -6.07
N GLU A 348 -14.25 -1.23 -5.02
CA GLU A 348 -14.28 -0.75 -3.65
C GLU A 348 -12.86 -0.72 -3.10
N LEU A 349 -12.49 0.43 -2.55
CA LEU A 349 -11.21 0.63 -1.88
C LEU A 349 -11.47 1.40 -0.58
N PRO A 350 -11.19 0.80 0.58
CA PRO A 350 -11.32 1.47 1.87
C PRO A 350 -10.52 2.78 1.91
N LYS A 351 -10.93 3.69 2.77
CA LYS A 351 -10.18 4.94 3.00
C LYS A 351 -8.73 4.61 3.34
N SER A 352 -7.81 5.40 2.77
CA SER A 352 -6.38 5.26 3.09
C SER A 352 -6.13 5.58 4.57
N SER A 353 -5.17 4.89 5.17
CA SER A 353 -4.67 5.24 6.50
C SER A 353 -3.90 6.56 6.45
N ASP A 354 -4.09 7.41 7.46
CA ASP A 354 -3.28 8.62 7.68
C ASP A 354 -1.96 8.32 8.44
N GLU A 355 -1.63 7.05 8.65
CA GLU A 355 -0.38 6.68 9.32
C GLU A 355 0.84 7.13 8.51
N PRO A 356 1.88 7.64 9.17
CA PRO A 356 3.12 8.01 8.52
C PRO A 356 3.75 6.79 7.84
N THR A 357 3.94 6.84 6.54
CA THR A 357 4.62 5.82 5.75
C THR A 357 5.63 6.47 4.82
N LEU A 358 6.59 5.69 4.33
CA LEU A 358 7.55 6.17 3.35
C LEU A 358 7.04 6.00 1.92
N ASP A 359 7.26 7.01 1.11
CA ASP A 359 7.11 6.96 -0.34
C ASP A 359 8.48 6.70 -0.98
N PHE A 360 8.54 5.76 -1.93
CA PHE A 360 9.76 5.34 -2.60
C PHE A 360 9.68 5.58 -4.10
N LYS A 361 10.58 6.42 -4.59
CA LYS A 361 10.70 6.68 -6.03
C LYS A 361 11.94 5.98 -6.60
N ARG A 362 11.72 5.08 -7.55
CA ARG A 362 12.81 4.38 -8.22
C ARG A 362 13.67 5.34 -9.03
N VAL A 363 14.98 5.29 -8.82
CA VAL A 363 15.99 5.93 -9.65
C VAL A 363 17.02 4.91 -10.12
N ARG A 364 17.88 5.27 -11.07
CA ARG A 364 18.92 4.35 -11.53
C ARG A 364 19.87 3.99 -10.38
N GLY A 365 19.95 2.70 -10.08
CA GLY A 365 20.82 2.16 -9.03
C GLY A 365 20.29 2.32 -7.59
N GLY A 366 19.09 2.86 -7.37
CA GLY A 366 18.57 3.05 -6.02
C GLY A 366 17.12 3.52 -5.95
N PHE A 367 16.80 4.06 -4.78
CA PHE A 367 15.50 4.68 -4.48
C PHE A 367 15.75 6.02 -3.75
N LEU A 368 14.92 6.98 -4.05
CA LEU A 368 14.68 8.12 -3.16
C LEU A 368 13.56 7.72 -2.20
N ALA A 369 13.72 8.01 -0.94
CA ALA A 369 12.71 7.81 0.08
C ALA A 369 12.36 9.15 0.73
N GLN A 370 11.08 9.36 0.98
CA GLN A 370 10.55 10.54 1.69
C GLN A 370 9.31 10.12 2.48
N ASP A 371 8.89 10.95 3.42
CA ASP A 371 7.58 10.77 4.03
C ASP A 371 6.50 10.90 2.96
N ARG A 372 5.49 10.02 3.01
CA ARG A 372 4.34 10.13 2.13
C ARG A 372 3.62 11.46 2.38
N PHE A 373 3.32 12.19 1.31
CA PHE A 373 2.54 13.41 1.39
C PHE A 373 1.16 13.15 2.01
N ARG A 374 0.82 13.94 3.02
CA ARG A 374 -0.50 13.96 3.65
C ARG A 374 -1.03 15.40 3.61
N TYR A 375 -2.28 15.58 3.22
CA TYR A 375 -2.87 16.90 3.17
C TYR A 375 -2.86 17.62 4.54
N GLY A 376 -3.05 16.87 5.63
CA GLY A 376 -2.98 17.41 6.99
C GLY A 376 -1.69 18.14 7.32
N ASP A 377 -0.56 17.76 6.70
CA ASP A 377 0.74 18.40 6.96
C ASP A 377 0.82 19.83 6.39
N VAL A 378 -0.03 20.17 5.42
CA VAL A 378 -0.05 21.47 4.71
C VAL A 378 -1.35 22.27 4.93
N ALA A 379 -2.30 21.72 5.68
CA ALA A 379 -3.63 22.29 5.91
C ALA A 379 -3.73 23.20 7.14
N ASP A 380 -2.64 23.45 7.84
CA ASP A 380 -2.64 24.26 9.08
C ASP A 380 -2.88 25.74 8.77
N GLU A 381 -4.16 26.14 8.81
CA GLU A 381 -4.58 27.52 8.52
C GLU A 381 -4.02 28.55 9.51
N SER A 382 -3.57 28.13 10.71
CA SER A 382 -2.96 29.04 11.68
C SER A 382 -1.65 29.67 11.15
N LYS A 383 -1.03 29.03 10.18
CA LYS A 383 0.18 29.52 9.49
C LYS A 383 -0.12 30.36 8.25
N TRP A 384 -1.37 30.41 7.82
CA TRP A 384 -1.76 31.15 6.62
C TRP A 384 -1.84 32.65 6.92
N ARG A 385 -1.32 33.45 6.01
CA ARG A 385 -1.27 34.90 6.14
C ARG A 385 -1.89 35.57 4.93
N VAL A 386 -2.83 36.47 5.15
CA VAL A 386 -3.27 37.40 4.11
C VAL A 386 -2.13 38.40 3.86
N ALA A 387 -1.57 38.42 2.67
CA ALA A 387 -0.39 39.19 2.32
C ALA A 387 -0.72 40.54 1.69
N THR A 388 -1.90 40.67 1.05
CA THR A 388 -2.38 41.87 0.34
C THR A 388 -3.27 42.71 1.23
N THR A 389 -3.49 43.96 0.77
CA THR A 389 -4.42 44.92 1.40
C THR A 389 -5.85 44.40 1.36
N ARG A 390 -6.30 43.90 0.22
CA ARG A 390 -7.58 43.24 0.07
C ARG A 390 -7.61 41.91 0.78
N ARG A 391 -8.68 41.64 1.52
CA ARG A 391 -8.94 40.34 2.17
C ARG A 391 -9.94 39.53 1.37
N PRO A 392 -9.81 38.18 1.38
CA PRO A 392 -10.83 37.32 0.80
C PRO A 392 -12.17 37.45 1.52
N THR A 393 -13.26 37.34 0.77
CA THR A 393 -14.60 37.15 1.32
C THR A 393 -14.77 35.72 1.85
N ASP A 394 -15.82 35.46 2.64
CA ASP A 394 -16.10 34.11 3.15
C ASP A 394 -16.26 33.05 2.03
N ALA A 395 -16.92 33.43 0.94
CA ALA A 395 -17.06 32.57 -0.21
C ALA A 395 -15.69 32.29 -0.88
N GLN A 396 -14.85 33.28 -1.04
CA GLN A 396 -13.49 33.10 -1.55
C GLN A 396 -12.64 32.24 -0.59
N TRP A 397 -12.81 32.35 0.72
CA TRP A 397 -12.12 31.47 1.67
C TRP A 397 -12.47 30.01 1.48
N ASN A 398 -13.73 29.65 1.23
CA ASN A 398 -14.12 28.27 0.94
C ASN A 398 -13.46 27.76 -0.33
N ASP A 399 -13.48 28.59 -1.38
CA ASP A 399 -12.83 28.25 -2.66
C ASP A 399 -11.31 28.14 -2.52
N LEU A 400 -10.66 29.01 -1.76
CA LEU A 400 -9.20 28.96 -1.51
C LEU A 400 -8.79 27.72 -0.75
N ARG A 401 -9.55 27.30 0.29
CA ARG A 401 -9.33 26.03 1.01
C ARG A 401 -9.44 24.82 0.08
N PHE A 402 -10.51 24.81 -0.71
CA PHE A 402 -10.71 23.76 -1.71
C PHE A 402 -9.57 23.76 -2.74
N ALA A 403 -9.20 24.91 -3.27
CA ALA A 403 -8.15 25.06 -4.27
C ALA A 403 -6.79 24.60 -3.72
N TRP A 404 -6.49 24.92 -2.46
CA TRP A 404 -5.27 24.50 -1.78
C TRP A 404 -5.21 22.98 -1.59
N ALA A 405 -6.34 22.35 -1.25
CA ALA A 405 -6.45 20.89 -1.17
C ALA A 405 -6.30 20.23 -2.53
N ALA A 406 -6.89 20.80 -3.57
CA ALA A 406 -6.89 20.25 -4.92
C ALA A 406 -5.50 20.33 -5.58
N VAL A 407 -4.77 21.45 -5.42
CA VAL A 407 -3.51 21.71 -6.13
C VAL A 407 -2.42 20.69 -5.75
N GLY A 408 -2.41 20.16 -4.52
CA GLY A 408 -1.45 19.16 -4.05
C GLY A 408 -1.54 17.82 -4.79
N SER A 409 -2.63 17.54 -5.48
CA SER A 409 -2.80 16.33 -6.30
C SER A 409 -2.38 16.53 -7.77
N ILE A 410 -2.07 17.76 -8.19
CA ILE A 410 -1.78 18.12 -9.58
C ILE A 410 -0.25 18.14 -9.77
N LYS A 411 0.22 17.58 -10.89
CA LYS A 411 1.66 17.57 -11.21
C LYS A 411 2.22 18.99 -11.41
N SER A 412 3.35 19.23 -10.80
CA SER A 412 4.08 20.51 -10.85
C SER A 412 4.67 20.82 -12.25
N ASN A 413 4.76 22.09 -12.69
CA ASN A 413 4.14 23.22 -12.02
C ASN A 413 2.63 23.14 -12.14
N ALA A 414 1.91 23.39 -11.04
CA ALA A 414 0.48 23.24 -10.97
C ALA A 414 -0.26 24.56 -10.64
N ILE A 415 -1.28 24.84 -11.43
CA ILE A 415 -2.25 25.92 -11.19
C ILE A 415 -3.66 25.34 -11.30
N VAL A 416 -4.51 25.67 -10.35
CA VAL A 416 -5.94 25.36 -10.43
C VAL A 416 -6.78 26.60 -10.21
N LEU A 417 -7.75 26.82 -11.12
CA LEU A 417 -8.80 27.81 -10.97
C LEU A 417 -10.02 27.16 -10.36
N VAL A 418 -10.59 27.80 -9.36
CA VAL A 418 -11.72 27.27 -8.59
C VAL A 418 -12.84 28.30 -8.47
N ARG A 419 -14.08 27.81 -8.54
CA ARG A 419 -15.28 28.54 -8.22
C ARG A 419 -16.29 27.60 -7.56
N ASP A 420 -16.91 28.05 -6.48
CA ASP A 420 -17.93 27.29 -5.74
C ASP A 420 -17.46 25.89 -5.35
N GLU A 421 -16.19 25.74 -4.92
CA GLU A 421 -15.55 24.46 -4.54
C GLU A 421 -15.55 23.40 -5.66
N ALA A 422 -15.36 23.86 -6.89
CA ALA A 422 -15.12 23.03 -8.07
C ALA A 422 -13.99 23.64 -8.89
N ALA A 423 -13.10 22.80 -9.38
CA ALA A 423 -12.11 23.20 -10.36
C ALA A 423 -12.83 23.60 -11.68
N ILE A 424 -12.46 24.73 -12.25
CA ILE A 424 -12.97 25.19 -13.54
C ILE A 424 -11.88 25.19 -14.61
N GLY A 425 -10.61 25.09 -14.20
CA GLY A 425 -9.48 24.99 -15.11
C GLY A 425 -8.24 24.53 -14.39
N ILE A 426 -7.48 23.64 -15.01
CA ILE A 426 -6.27 23.05 -14.44
C ILE A 426 -5.12 23.19 -15.44
N GLY A 427 -4.00 23.77 -14.99
CA GLY A 427 -2.72 23.77 -15.67
C GLY A 427 -1.75 22.87 -14.90
N ALA A 428 -1.32 21.79 -15.50
CA ALA A 428 -0.55 20.75 -14.86
C ALA A 428 0.72 20.39 -15.62
N GLY A 429 1.81 20.11 -14.90
CA GLY A 429 3.02 19.53 -15.47
C GLY A 429 3.80 20.43 -16.44
N GLN A 430 3.63 21.75 -16.33
CA GLN A 430 4.31 22.68 -17.22
C GLN A 430 5.70 23.06 -16.67
N MET A 431 6.65 23.33 -17.57
CA MET A 431 8.02 23.70 -17.21
C MET A 431 8.09 25.11 -16.59
N SER A 432 7.16 25.99 -16.94
CA SER A 432 7.04 27.31 -16.31
C SER A 432 5.69 27.47 -15.61
N ARG A 433 5.66 28.31 -14.58
CA ARG A 433 4.43 28.60 -13.83
C ARG A 433 3.47 29.50 -14.60
N VAL A 434 3.99 30.40 -15.41
CA VAL A 434 3.18 31.24 -16.29
C VAL A 434 2.45 30.38 -17.34
N ASP A 435 3.10 29.37 -17.91
CA ASP A 435 2.44 28.44 -18.84
C ASP A 435 1.33 27.66 -18.15
N SER A 436 1.51 27.26 -16.89
CA SER A 436 0.47 26.60 -16.09
C SER A 436 -0.72 27.53 -15.84
N SER A 437 -0.46 28.82 -15.55
CA SER A 437 -1.51 29.82 -15.39
C SER A 437 -2.28 30.02 -16.68
N PHE A 438 -1.57 30.21 -17.79
CA PHE A 438 -2.17 30.31 -19.12
C PHE A 438 -3.02 29.08 -19.46
N LEU A 439 -2.49 27.88 -19.25
CA LEU A 439 -3.19 26.64 -19.56
C LEU A 439 -4.47 26.46 -18.71
N ALA A 440 -4.43 26.80 -17.43
CA ALA A 440 -5.60 26.74 -16.55
C ALA A 440 -6.71 27.67 -17.04
N VAL A 441 -6.35 28.92 -17.38
CA VAL A 441 -7.30 29.91 -17.96
C VAL A 441 -7.84 29.46 -19.30
N HIS A 442 -6.95 28.99 -20.19
CA HIS A 442 -7.31 28.53 -21.53
C HIS A 442 -8.31 27.36 -21.45
N LYS A 443 -8.04 26.36 -20.65
CA LYS A 443 -8.92 25.20 -20.47
C LYS A 443 -10.27 25.57 -19.85
N ALA A 444 -10.27 26.45 -18.85
CA ALA A 444 -11.52 26.94 -18.28
C ALA A 444 -12.41 27.57 -19.36
N ARG A 445 -11.88 28.48 -20.17
CA ARG A 445 -12.62 29.15 -21.25
C ARG A 445 -13.04 28.18 -22.34
N GLN A 446 -12.20 27.20 -22.69
CA GLN A 446 -12.51 26.16 -23.68
C GLN A 446 -13.72 25.31 -23.26
N GLN A 447 -13.90 25.07 -21.97
CA GLN A 447 -15.05 24.35 -21.41
C GLN A 447 -16.25 25.24 -21.14
N GLY A 448 -16.19 26.55 -21.51
CA GLY A 448 -17.28 27.51 -21.34
C GLY A 448 -17.38 28.10 -19.94
N HIS A 449 -16.36 27.92 -19.09
CA HIS A 449 -16.34 28.54 -17.78
C HIS A 449 -16.00 30.03 -17.86
N GLU A 450 -16.72 30.85 -17.11
CA GLU A 450 -16.35 32.24 -16.84
C GLU A 450 -15.25 32.25 -15.76
N THR A 451 -14.08 32.81 -16.08
CA THR A 451 -12.95 32.88 -15.13
C THR A 451 -13.02 34.09 -14.19
N ARG A 452 -13.85 35.10 -14.53
CA ARG A 452 -14.04 36.28 -13.69
C ARG A 452 -14.63 35.91 -12.34
N GLY A 453 -14.01 36.36 -11.25
CA GLY A 453 -14.42 36.05 -9.87
C GLY A 453 -13.96 34.71 -9.33
N ALA A 454 -13.25 33.92 -10.12
CA ALA A 454 -12.62 32.68 -9.64
C ALA A 454 -11.47 32.97 -8.66
N VAL A 455 -11.07 31.95 -7.90
CA VAL A 455 -9.83 31.95 -7.14
C VAL A 455 -8.79 31.03 -7.83
N LEU A 456 -7.52 31.25 -7.48
CA LEU A 456 -6.41 30.50 -8.03
C LEU A 456 -5.55 29.91 -6.90
N ALA A 457 -5.17 28.64 -7.00
CA ALA A 457 -4.11 28.04 -6.19
C ALA A 457 -2.89 27.68 -7.03
N SER A 458 -1.71 27.88 -6.45
CA SER A 458 -0.41 27.49 -7.01
C SER A 458 0.32 26.57 -6.03
N ASP A 459 0.88 25.46 -6.51
CA ASP A 459 1.61 24.46 -5.73
C ASP A 459 2.94 24.98 -5.14
N ALA A 460 3.48 26.07 -5.71
CA ALA A 460 4.67 26.76 -5.23
C ALA A 460 4.55 28.28 -5.43
N PHE A 461 5.56 29.04 -4.97
CA PHE A 461 5.58 30.49 -5.09
C PHE A 461 5.64 30.95 -6.55
N PHE A 462 5.12 32.14 -6.84
CA PHE A 462 5.35 32.83 -8.11
C PHE A 462 6.77 33.42 -8.11
N PRO A 463 7.64 33.05 -9.07
CA PRO A 463 9.00 33.58 -9.13
C PRO A 463 9.03 35.03 -9.63
N PHE A 464 7.99 35.47 -10.37
CA PHE A 464 7.81 36.79 -10.95
C PHE A 464 6.34 37.19 -10.91
N PRO A 465 6.01 38.49 -11.10
CA PRO A 465 4.63 38.97 -11.13
C PRO A 465 3.79 38.47 -12.31
N ASP A 466 4.42 38.01 -13.39
CA ASP A 466 3.77 37.65 -14.68
C ASP A 466 2.60 36.65 -14.52
N GLY A 467 2.77 35.64 -13.67
CA GLY A 467 1.69 34.68 -13.39
C GLY A 467 0.51 35.28 -12.63
N VAL A 468 0.77 36.28 -11.79
CA VAL A 468 -0.27 37.04 -11.08
C VAL A 468 -1.00 37.99 -12.04
N GLU A 469 -0.25 38.65 -12.92
CA GLU A 469 -0.79 39.51 -13.97
C GLU A 469 -1.69 38.75 -14.94
N GLU A 470 -1.28 37.55 -15.37
CA GLU A 470 -2.07 36.64 -16.20
C GLU A 470 -3.38 36.23 -15.48
N ALA A 471 -3.31 35.90 -14.19
CA ALA A 471 -4.48 35.58 -13.38
C ALA A 471 -5.43 36.78 -13.24
N ALA A 472 -4.89 37.99 -13.00
CA ALA A 472 -5.67 39.22 -12.93
C ALA A 472 -6.34 39.55 -14.26
N ALA A 473 -5.64 39.43 -15.39
CA ALA A 473 -6.18 39.64 -16.72
C ALA A 473 -7.32 38.64 -17.06
N ALA A 474 -7.26 37.46 -16.47
CA ALA A 474 -8.34 36.47 -16.57
C ALA A 474 -9.53 36.76 -15.63
N GLY A 475 -9.42 37.77 -14.74
CA GLY A 475 -10.46 38.13 -13.81
C GLY A 475 -10.49 37.33 -12.52
N VAL A 476 -9.41 36.61 -12.18
CA VAL A 476 -9.20 35.99 -10.86
C VAL A 476 -9.26 37.08 -9.79
N THR A 477 -9.80 36.76 -8.62
CA THR A 477 -10.02 37.73 -7.54
C THR A 477 -9.30 37.40 -6.24
N ALA A 478 -8.82 36.18 -6.09
CA ALA A 478 -7.99 35.77 -4.97
C ALA A 478 -7.00 34.65 -5.36
N ILE A 479 -5.85 34.63 -4.70
CA ILE A 479 -4.75 33.69 -4.95
C ILE A 479 -4.32 33.08 -3.62
N ILE A 480 -4.04 31.76 -3.63
CA ILE A 480 -3.36 31.06 -2.52
C ILE A 480 -2.08 30.40 -3.06
N GLN A 481 -0.97 30.61 -2.37
CA GLN A 481 0.34 30.09 -2.72
C GLN A 481 1.23 29.97 -1.47
N PRO A 482 2.34 29.23 -1.51
CA PRO A 482 3.21 29.12 -0.34
C PRO A 482 3.96 30.41 0.05
N GLY A 483 4.35 31.24 -0.91
CA GLY A 483 5.33 32.29 -0.67
C GLY A 483 6.75 31.73 -0.47
N GLY A 484 7.67 32.58 0.04
CA GLY A 484 9.05 32.20 0.32
C GLY A 484 10.03 32.55 -0.82
N SER A 485 9.60 33.30 -1.83
CA SER A 485 10.47 33.86 -2.85
C SER A 485 11.11 35.17 -2.39
N VAL A 486 12.33 35.44 -2.82
CA VAL A 486 12.95 36.78 -2.69
C VAL A 486 12.15 37.86 -3.43
N LYS A 487 11.31 37.45 -4.38
CA LYS A 487 10.44 38.29 -5.18
C LYS A 487 9.01 38.44 -4.62
N ASP A 488 8.71 37.86 -3.45
CA ASP A 488 7.39 37.99 -2.83
C ASP A 488 6.92 39.46 -2.70
N PRO A 489 7.78 40.45 -2.35
CA PRO A 489 7.33 41.85 -2.30
C PRO A 489 6.82 42.36 -3.65
N GLU A 490 7.48 42.00 -4.77
CA GLU A 490 7.06 42.41 -6.12
C GLU A 490 5.76 41.71 -6.53
N VAL A 491 5.64 40.41 -6.21
CA VAL A 491 4.44 39.58 -6.49
C VAL A 491 3.24 40.06 -5.70
N ILE A 492 3.41 40.40 -4.42
CA ILE A 492 2.34 40.97 -3.57
C ILE A 492 1.94 42.35 -4.05
N ALA A 493 2.90 43.21 -4.42
CA ALA A 493 2.61 44.52 -4.96
C ALA A 493 1.79 44.44 -6.27
N ALA A 494 2.11 43.48 -7.17
CA ALA A 494 1.30 43.25 -8.35
C ALA A 494 -0.13 42.80 -8.02
N ALA A 495 -0.28 41.92 -7.02
CA ALA A 495 -1.59 41.51 -6.55
C ALA A 495 -2.41 42.68 -5.97
N ASP A 496 -1.78 43.54 -5.18
CA ASP A 496 -2.42 44.77 -4.66
C ASP A 496 -2.82 45.75 -5.78
N GLN A 497 -1.95 45.92 -6.80
CA GLN A 497 -2.26 46.78 -7.96
C GLN A 497 -3.49 46.33 -8.73
N HIS A 498 -3.72 45.00 -8.77
CA HIS A 498 -4.88 44.39 -9.46
C HIS A 498 -6.06 44.11 -8.50
N ASP A 499 -6.05 44.66 -7.29
CA ASP A 499 -7.08 44.44 -6.28
C ASP A 499 -7.36 42.94 -6.02
N LEU A 500 -6.30 42.10 -5.99
CA LEU A 500 -6.39 40.68 -5.65
C LEU A 500 -6.17 40.45 -4.16
N ALA A 501 -6.90 39.53 -3.57
CA ALA A 501 -6.54 38.97 -2.26
C ALA A 501 -5.47 37.89 -2.44
N MET A 502 -4.42 37.91 -1.63
CA MET A 502 -3.38 36.87 -1.67
C MET A 502 -3.11 36.26 -0.29
N ILE A 503 -3.14 34.92 -0.26
CA ILE A 503 -2.83 34.11 0.92
C ILE A 503 -1.47 33.45 0.72
N LEU A 504 -0.61 33.55 1.73
CA LEU A 504 0.63 32.80 1.81
C LEU A 504 0.51 31.72 2.88
N THR A 505 0.76 30.45 2.49
CA THR A 505 0.61 29.29 3.38
C THR A 505 1.92 28.87 4.05
N GLY A 506 3.07 29.29 3.53
CA GLY A 506 4.38 28.89 4.01
C GLY A 506 4.81 27.47 3.63
N MET A 507 3.96 26.69 2.98
CA MET A 507 4.20 25.27 2.67
C MET A 507 4.02 24.98 1.17
N ARG A 508 5.06 24.46 0.53
CA ARG A 508 5.04 24.04 -0.87
C ARG A 508 4.45 22.64 -1.05
N GLN A 509 3.76 22.40 -2.15
CA GLN A 509 3.10 21.11 -2.45
C GLN A 509 3.56 20.52 -3.80
N PHE A 510 4.85 20.43 -4.06
CA PHE A 510 5.35 19.84 -5.30
C PHE A 510 5.01 18.37 -5.44
N ARG A 511 4.59 18.00 -6.66
CA ARG A 511 4.35 16.63 -7.10
C ARG A 511 4.96 16.40 -8.49
N HIS A 512 5.87 15.42 -8.61
CA HIS A 512 6.52 15.04 -9.86
C HIS A 512 6.13 13.63 -10.31
#